data_71f96149c96141cc65fef8e9e618ffc2
#
_entry.id   71f96149c96141cc65fef8e9e618ffc2
#
_cell.length_a   1.000
_cell.length_b   1.000
_cell.length_c   1.000
_cell.angle_alpha   90.00
_cell.angle_beta   90.00
_cell.angle_gamma   90.00
#
_symmetry.space_group_name_H-M   'P 1'
#
loop_
_entity.id
_entity.type
_entity.pdbx_description
1 polymer ?
#
loop_
_entity_poly.entity_id
_entity_poly.type
_entity_poly.pdbx_seq_one_letter_code
_entity_poly.pdbx_strand_id
1 'polypeptide(L)'
;REEGAFGALLVIDEASMIADQARSQDALRFGSGALLADLLRFARLSPRGAERRSKILFVGDPAQLPPVGQEVSPALSPEHLREHYGLRVRALELREVLRQAQGSALLDCAMALRDALRARRFDRFGLGARAPAALSRVESGVEIGNVTVGAGIDLVVAAEREHRANSVLICGTNAAARDLNRAVRARLRGREDAELGLGDLLLVNQNAPRYGLMNGDLVRVLEIEPEVEVRKVALQGVERPIELRYRPAVVGYRD
;
A
#
# COMPACT_ATOMS: atom_id res chain seq x y z
N ARG A 1 -8.35 7.61 -30.58
CA ARG A 1 -9.35 8.56 -30.03
C ARG A 1 -9.32 8.41 -28.54
N GLU A 2 -8.90 9.43 -27.81
CA GLU A 2 -9.00 9.46 -26.34
C GLU A 2 -10.48 9.56 -25.98
N GLU A 3 -11.06 8.46 -25.53
CA GLU A 3 -12.39 8.43 -24.95
C GLU A 3 -12.27 8.99 -23.52
N GLY A 4 -12.68 10.24 -23.32
CA GLY A 4 -12.75 10.85 -21.99
C GLY A 4 -14.15 10.69 -21.38
N ALA A 5 -14.25 10.78 -20.07
CA ALA A 5 -15.52 10.78 -19.37
C ALA A 5 -16.24 12.12 -19.57
N PHE A 6 -17.48 12.09 -20.06
CA PHE A 6 -18.32 13.28 -20.24
C PHE A 6 -19.49 13.28 -19.28
N GLY A 7 -19.65 14.37 -18.53
CA GLY A 7 -20.79 14.56 -17.64
C GLY A 7 -20.90 13.50 -16.53
N ALA A 8 -19.80 12.80 -16.25
CA ALA A 8 -19.72 11.74 -15.25
C ALA A 8 -19.28 12.28 -13.90
N LEU A 9 -19.64 11.56 -12.85
CA LEU A 9 -19.01 11.66 -11.53
C LEU A 9 -18.01 10.51 -11.41
N LEU A 10 -16.73 10.86 -11.33
CA LEU A 10 -15.66 9.92 -11.06
C LEU A 10 -15.39 9.91 -9.56
N VAL A 11 -15.46 8.76 -8.93
CA VAL A 11 -15.09 8.57 -7.52
C VAL A 11 -13.76 7.85 -7.48
N ILE A 12 -12.77 8.47 -6.87
CA ILE A 12 -11.40 7.96 -6.76
C ILE A 12 -11.12 7.71 -5.29
N ASP A 13 -11.09 6.45 -4.93
CA ASP A 13 -10.75 6.02 -3.58
C ASP A 13 -9.22 5.91 -3.41
N GLU A 14 -8.75 5.92 -2.16
CA GLU A 14 -7.32 5.91 -1.79
C GLU A 14 -6.50 7.00 -2.52
N ALA A 15 -7.10 8.18 -2.67
CA ALA A 15 -6.53 9.27 -3.44
C ALA A 15 -5.25 9.87 -2.83
N SER A 16 -4.90 9.48 -1.59
CA SER A 16 -3.65 9.90 -0.93
C SER A 16 -2.40 9.54 -1.74
N MET A 17 -2.44 8.49 -2.54
CA MET A 17 -1.29 7.97 -3.31
C MET A 17 -1.21 8.50 -4.75
N ILE A 18 -2.10 9.38 -5.18
CA ILE A 18 -2.11 9.92 -6.54
C ILE A 18 -1.03 10.99 -6.69
N ALA A 19 0.01 10.68 -7.46
CA ALA A 19 1.11 11.59 -7.75
C ALA A 19 0.78 12.55 -8.87
N ASP A 20 1.30 13.78 -8.80
CA ASP A 20 1.25 14.77 -9.88
C ASP A 20 2.60 14.97 -10.59
N GLN A 21 3.64 14.28 -10.14
CA GLN A 21 4.98 14.34 -10.72
C GLN A 21 5.42 12.98 -11.23
N ALA A 22 5.98 12.95 -12.44
CA ALA A 22 6.57 11.76 -13.01
C ALA A 22 7.90 11.44 -12.31
N ARG A 23 8.11 10.18 -11.97
CA ARG A 23 9.39 9.70 -11.43
C ARG A 23 10.28 9.24 -12.56
N SER A 24 11.52 9.71 -12.55
CA SER A 24 12.53 9.33 -13.55
C SER A 24 13.03 7.88 -13.40
N GLN A 25 12.76 7.23 -12.28
CA GLN A 25 13.29 5.90 -11.95
C GLN A 25 12.28 4.75 -12.13
N ASP A 26 11.04 5.03 -12.52
CA ASP A 26 10.06 3.96 -12.72
C ASP A 26 10.34 3.25 -14.06
N ALA A 27 10.74 1.98 -13.97
CA ALA A 27 10.96 1.12 -15.14
C ALA A 27 9.67 0.90 -15.97
N LEU A 28 8.51 1.06 -15.35
CA LEU A 28 7.21 1.01 -15.99
C LEU A 28 6.48 2.33 -15.74
N ARG A 29 6.39 3.16 -16.77
CA ARG A 29 5.58 4.38 -16.76
C ARG A 29 4.15 4.05 -17.18
N PHE A 30 3.20 4.36 -16.32
CA PHE A 30 1.79 4.36 -16.67
C PHE A 30 1.39 5.80 -17.06
N GLY A 31 0.83 5.95 -18.25
CA GLY A 31 0.44 7.27 -18.78
C GLY A 31 1.62 8.23 -18.94
N SER A 32 1.43 9.49 -18.56
CA SER A 32 2.50 10.50 -18.56
C SER A 32 3.47 10.36 -17.39
N GLY A 33 3.13 9.53 -16.41
CA GLY A 33 3.81 9.43 -15.11
C GLY A 33 3.28 10.43 -14.07
N ALA A 34 2.49 11.42 -14.47
CA ALA A 34 1.81 12.37 -13.60
C ALA A 34 0.32 11.98 -13.53
N LEU A 35 0.03 10.97 -12.71
CA LEU A 35 -1.29 10.33 -12.68
C LEU A 35 -2.44 11.31 -12.40
N LEU A 36 -2.23 12.30 -11.54
CA LEU A 36 -3.23 13.33 -11.26
C LEU A 36 -3.56 14.14 -12.52
N ALA A 37 -2.54 14.58 -13.25
CA ALA A 37 -2.75 15.34 -14.48
C ALA A 37 -3.46 14.52 -15.56
N ASP A 38 -3.10 13.23 -15.70
CA ASP A 38 -3.74 12.31 -16.64
C ASP A 38 -5.21 12.08 -16.28
N LEU A 39 -5.52 11.92 -14.99
CA LEU A 39 -6.89 11.77 -14.49
C LEU A 39 -7.75 13.02 -14.74
N LEU A 40 -7.20 14.21 -14.46
CA LEU A 40 -7.91 15.47 -14.72
C LEU A 40 -8.16 15.68 -16.22
N ARG A 41 -7.21 15.28 -17.07
CA ARG A 41 -7.35 15.31 -18.54
C ARG A 41 -8.40 14.31 -19.00
N PHE A 42 -8.40 13.09 -18.51
CA PHE A 42 -9.41 12.08 -18.80
C PHE A 42 -10.81 12.55 -18.40
N ALA A 43 -10.95 13.15 -17.22
CA ALA A 43 -12.21 13.74 -16.75
C ALA A 43 -12.58 15.04 -17.47
N ARG A 44 -11.70 15.53 -18.35
CA ARG A 44 -11.87 16.82 -19.06
C ARG A 44 -12.19 17.98 -18.14
N LEU A 45 -11.59 17.96 -16.96
CA LEU A 45 -11.63 19.07 -16.04
C LEU A 45 -10.66 20.15 -16.52
N SER A 46 -11.21 21.27 -16.96
CA SER A 46 -10.45 22.46 -17.36
C SER A 46 -11.04 23.70 -16.71
N PRO A 47 -10.21 24.69 -16.35
CA PRO A 47 -10.69 25.98 -15.84
C PRO A 47 -11.53 26.74 -16.87
N ARG A 48 -11.27 26.48 -18.15
CA ARG A 48 -11.89 27.16 -19.29
C ARG A 48 -12.93 26.28 -19.97
N GLY A 49 -14.13 26.32 -19.49
CA GLY A 49 -15.29 26.22 -20.29
C GLY A 49 -16.01 24.98 -20.53
N ALA A 50 -16.63 24.44 -21.13
CA ALA A 50 -17.65 23.70 -21.85
C ALA A 50 -18.76 23.09 -20.97
N GLU A 51 -19.94 23.06 -21.54
CA GLU A 51 -21.25 22.84 -20.92
C GLU A 51 -21.55 21.49 -20.28
N ARG A 52 -20.64 20.52 -20.41
CA ARG A 52 -20.74 19.18 -19.78
C ARG A 52 -19.45 18.83 -19.06
N ARG A 53 -19.33 19.32 -17.84
CA ARG A 53 -18.16 19.01 -17.00
C ARG A 53 -18.43 17.78 -16.18
N SER A 54 -17.52 16.84 -16.26
CA SER A 54 -17.42 15.78 -15.28
C SER A 54 -17.07 16.35 -13.91
N LYS A 55 -17.30 15.58 -12.87
CA LYS A 55 -16.89 15.88 -11.51
C LYS A 55 -16.00 14.78 -11.02
N ILE A 56 -15.03 15.11 -10.17
CA ILE A 56 -14.24 14.12 -9.46
C ILE A 56 -14.49 14.30 -7.97
N LEU A 57 -14.70 13.18 -7.31
CA LEU A 57 -14.69 13.05 -5.86
C LEU A 57 -13.44 12.27 -5.48
N PHE A 58 -12.44 12.94 -4.92
CA PHE A 58 -11.30 12.30 -4.29
C PHE A 58 -11.68 11.89 -2.88
N VAL A 59 -11.53 10.61 -2.57
CA VAL A 59 -11.75 10.04 -1.24
C VAL A 59 -10.40 9.51 -0.75
N GLY A 60 -10.01 9.87 0.47
CA GLY A 60 -8.72 9.45 1.01
C GLY A 60 -8.41 10.12 2.34
N ASP A 61 -7.32 9.73 2.93
CA ASP A 61 -6.86 10.27 4.21
C ASP A 61 -5.51 10.99 4.03
N PRO A 62 -5.46 12.32 4.23
CA PRO A 62 -4.21 13.07 4.09
C PRO A 62 -3.18 12.76 5.18
N ALA A 63 -3.56 12.01 6.23
CA ALA A 63 -2.63 11.51 7.24
C ALA A 63 -2.01 10.15 6.87
N GLN A 64 -2.48 9.50 5.80
CA GLN A 64 -1.83 8.33 5.23
C GLN A 64 -0.61 8.73 4.39
N LEU A 65 0.17 7.72 3.97
CA LEU A 65 1.39 7.96 3.19
C LEU A 65 1.06 8.70 1.89
N PRO A 66 1.74 9.82 1.62
CA PRO A 66 1.64 10.52 0.35
C PRO A 66 2.34 9.73 -0.76
N PRO A 67 2.23 10.16 -2.04
CA PRO A 67 2.99 9.56 -3.12
C PRO A 67 4.48 9.58 -2.83
N VAL A 68 5.18 8.54 -3.24
CA VAL A 68 6.62 8.42 -2.93
C VAL A 68 7.41 9.59 -3.49
N GLY A 69 8.17 10.26 -2.63
CA GLY A 69 8.95 11.45 -2.96
C GLY A 69 8.18 12.76 -2.88
N GLN A 70 6.94 12.72 -2.40
CA GLN A 70 6.14 13.91 -2.10
C GLN A 70 5.84 13.99 -0.61
N GLU A 71 5.77 15.19 -0.06
CA GLU A 71 5.50 15.42 1.37
C GLU A 71 3.99 15.47 1.66
N VAL A 72 3.20 15.76 0.64
CA VAL A 72 1.73 15.89 0.74
C VAL A 72 1.07 15.13 -0.40
N SER A 73 -0.20 14.78 -0.20
CA SER A 73 -1.04 14.18 -1.24
C SER A 73 -1.64 15.28 -2.13
N PRO A 74 -1.16 15.46 -3.37
CA PRO A 74 -1.62 16.57 -4.22
C PRO A 74 -3.11 16.45 -4.57
N ALA A 75 -3.63 15.24 -4.75
CA ALA A 75 -5.04 15.01 -5.04
C ALA A 75 -5.99 15.33 -3.86
N LEU A 76 -5.48 15.31 -2.63
CA LEU A 76 -6.23 15.61 -1.41
C LEU A 76 -5.96 17.02 -0.87
N SER A 77 -5.11 17.82 -1.53
CA SER A 77 -4.86 19.22 -1.17
C SER A 77 -5.75 20.16 -1.98
N PRO A 78 -6.77 20.79 -1.38
CA PRO A 78 -7.59 21.77 -2.05
C PRO A 78 -6.80 22.96 -2.57
N GLU A 79 -5.75 23.37 -1.86
CA GLU A 79 -4.85 24.46 -2.22
C GLU A 79 -4.10 24.10 -3.49
N HIS A 80 -3.47 22.93 -3.52
CA HIS A 80 -2.73 22.43 -4.68
C HIS A 80 -3.62 22.34 -5.93
N LEU A 81 -4.83 21.79 -5.80
CA LEU A 81 -5.77 21.65 -6.91
C LEU A 81 -6.26 23.02 -7.44
N ARG A 82 -6.41 24.03 -6.56
CA ARG A 82 -6.77 25.39 -6.99
C ARG A 82 -5.62 26.10 -7.67
N GLU A 83 -4.43 26.06 -7.08
CA GLU A 83 -3.28 26.84 -7.52
C GLU A 83 -2.66 26.27 -8.79
N HIS A 84 -2.46 24.95 -8.84
CA HIS A 84 -1.75 24.31 -9.97
C HIS A 84 -2.70 23.93 -11.12
N TYR A 85 -3.94 23.61 -10.80
CA TYR A 85 -4.90 23.15 -11.82
C TYR A 85 -6.08 24.11 -12.05
N GLY A 86 -6.18 25.20 -11.30
CA GLY A 86 -7.25 26.21 -11.46
C GLY A 86 -8.66 25.65 -11.19
N LEU A 87 -8.77 24.59 -10.39
CA LEU A 87 -10.04 23.90 -10.15
C LEU A 87 -10.83 24.57 -9.03
N ARG A 88 -12.16 24.52 -9.14
CA ARG A 88 -13.06 24.84 -8.02
C ARG A 88 -13.22 23.61 -7.14
N VAL A 89 -12.72 23.68 -5.93
CA VAL A 89 -12.66 22.54 -5.00
C VAL A 89 -13.48 22.83 -3.76
N ARG A 90 -14.29 21.85 -3.35
CA ARG A 90 -14.88 21.77 -2.01
C ARG A 90 -14.22 20.62 -1.27
N ALA A 91 -13.87 20.83 -0.02
CA ALA A 91 -13.34 19.80 0.87
C ALA A 91 -14.31 19.56 2.01
N LEU A 92 -14.48 18.29 2.36
CA LEU A 92 -15.25 17.83 3.51
C LEU A 92 -14.37 16.83 4.28
N GLU A 93 -14.48 16.84 5.57
CA GLU A 93 -13.76 15.91 6.44
C GLU A 93 -14.74 15.10 7.28
N LEU A 94 -14.67 13.77 7.18
CA LEU A 94 -15.35 12.84 8.07
C LEU A 94 -14.52 12.70 9.34
N ARG A 95 -15.11 12.99 10.49
CA ARG A 95 -14.41 13.01 11.78
C ARG A 95 -14.83 11.90 12.72
N GLU A 96 -16.00 11.34 12.53
CA GLU A 96 -16.51 10.27 13.37
C GLU A 96 -15.89 8.93 12.98
N VAL A 97 -15.35 8.21 13.97
CA VAL A 97 -14.75 6.89 13.79
C VAL A 97 -15.78 5.82 14.11
N LEU A 98 -16.16 5.03 13.10
CA LEU A 98 -17.18 3.99 13.24
C LEU A 98 -16.60 2.55 13.23
N ARG A 99 -15.39 2.36 12.69
CA ARG A 99 -14.80 1.02 12.50
C ARG A 99 -14.23 0.38 13.76
N GLN A 100 -13.91 1.18 14.77
CA GLN A 100 -13.30 0.68 15.99
C GLN A 100 -14.16 1.02 17.20
N ALA A 101 -14.18 0.09 18.18
CA ALA A 101 -14.88 0.33 19.43
C ALA A 101 -14.30 1.56 20.15
N GLN A 102 -15.16 2.36 20.74
CA GLN A 102 -14.74 3.46 21.60
C GLN A 102 -13.92 2.90 22.78
N GLY A 103 -12.83 3.59 23.13
CA GLY A 103 -11.92 3.16 24.20
C GLY A 103 -10.80 2.20 23.74
N SER A 104 -10.64 2.00 22.44
CA SER A 104 -9.47 1.28 21.90
C SER A 104 -8.20 2.12 22.06
N ALA A 105 -7.19 1.59 22.76
CA ALA A 105 -5.90 2.24 22.90
C ALA A 105 -5.19 2.50 21.56
N LEU A 106 -5.43 1.64 20.57
CA LEU A 106 -4.93 1.82 19.21
C LEU A 106 -5.58 3.04 18.54
N LEU A 107 -6.89 3.23 18.74
CA LEU A 107 -7.61 4.39 18.24
C LEU A 107 -7.09 5.68 18.90
N ASP A 108 -6.90 5.66 20.22
CA ASP A 108 -6.37 6.82 20.96
C ASP A 108 -4.98 7.22 20.47
N CYS A 109 -4.10 6.24 20.22
CA CYS A 109 -2.77 6.48 19.64
C CYS A 109 -2.85 7.05 18.22
N ALA A 110 -3.73 6.51 17.38
CA ALA A 110 -3.91 6.98 16.00
C ALA A 110 -4.47 8.41 15.97
N MET A 111 -5.43 8.73 16.86
CA MET A 111 -6.00 10.08 16.98
C MET A 111 -4.97 11.08 17.51
N ALA A 112 -4.17 10.71 18.52
CA ALA A 112 -3.10 11.55 19.03
C ALA A 112 -2.04 11.87 17.97
N LEU A 113 -1.70 10.88 17.13
CA LEU A 113 -0.79 11.08 16.01
C LEU A 113 -1.39 12.02 14.96
N ARG A 114 -2.66 11.83 14.60
CA ARG A 114 -3.38 12.70 13.67
C ARG A 114 -3.44 14.16 14.16
N ASP A 115 -3.70 14.36 15.45
CA ASP A 115 -3.73 15.69 16.06
C ASP A 115 -2.34 16.34 16.07
N ALA A 116 -1.28 15.56 16.29
CA ALA A 116 0.10 16.02 16.19
C ALA A 116 0.45 16.46 14.76
N LEU A 117 0.04 15.68 13.75
CA LEU A 117 0.21 16.02 12.33
C LEU A 117 -0.53 17.31 11.96
N ARG A 118 -1.79 17.48 12.38
CA ARG A 118 -2.58 18.70 12.16
C ARG A 118 -1.94 19.92 12.82
N ALA A 119 -1.40 19.74 14.03
CA ALA A 119 -0.72 20.79 14.78
C ALA A 119 0.73 21.02 14.34
N ARG A 120 1.22 20.27 13.33
CA ARG A 120 2.63 20.27 12.87
C ARG A 120 3.63 20.10 14.02
N ARG A 121 3.29 19.24 14.98
CA ARG A 121 4.16 18.89 16.11
C ARG A 121 4.81 17.54 15.85
N PHE A 122 6.10 17.57 15.50
CA PHE A 122 6.88 16.37 15.13
C PHE A 122 7.95 16.02 16.15
N ASP A 123 7.96 16.71 17.31
CA ASP A 123 8.97 16.63 18.33
C ASP A 123 8.83 15.40 19.25
N ARG A 124 7.65 14.78 19.29
CA ARG A 124 7.39 13.63 20.16
C ARG A 124 6.47 12.61 19.49
N PHE A 125 7.01 11.46 19.22
CA PHE A 125 6.24 10.28 18.86
C PHE A 125 5.81 9.55 20.16
N GLY A 126 4.67 9.96 20.71
CA GLY A 126 4.23 9.55 22.05
C GLY A 126 3.65 8.15 22.21
N LEU A 127 3.92 7.21 21.28
CA LEU A 127 3.44 5.83 21.42
C LEU A 127 3.97 5.18 22.72
N GLY A 128 5.22 5.46 23.11
CA GLY A 128 5.84 4.84 24.27
C GLY A 128 5.29 5.27 25.64
N ALA A 129 4.70 6.46 25.76
CA ALA A 129 4.24 6.98 27.05
C ALA A 129 2.82 6.55 27.44
N ARG A 130 1.98 6.22 26.43
CA ARG A 130 0.57 5.84 26.64
C ARG A 130 0.25 4.38 26.33
N ALA A 131 1.16 3.70 25.66
CA ALA A 131 0.86 2.44 25.01
C ALA A 131 1.36 1.15 25.68
N PRO A 132 2.39 1.11 26.56
CA PRO A 132 2.98 -0.19 26.90
C PRO A 132 1.97 -1.19 27.46
N ALA A 133 1.06 -0.74 28.32
CA ALA A 133 0.08 -1.63 28.95
C ALA A 133 -1.14 -1.93 28.08
N ALA A 134 -1.49 -1.07 27.15
CA ALA A 134 -2.70 -1.17 26.36
C ALA A 134 -2.47 -1.84 25.00
N LEU A 135 -1.30 -1.66 24.39
CA LEU A 135 -0.93 -2.35 23.15
C LEU A 135 -0.37 -3.74 23.43
N SER A 136 0.30 -3.98 24.54
CA SER A 136 0.66 -5.32 25.01
C SER A 136 -0.55 -6.18 25.38
N ARG A 137 -1.72 -5.58 25.49
CA ARG A 137 -2.98 -6.26 25.80
C ARG A 137 -3.79 -6.70 24.60
N VAL A 138 -3.39 -6.35 23.39
CA VAL A 138 -3.98 -6.94 22.18
C VAL A 138 -3.47 -8.36 22.07
N GLU A 139 -4.02 -9.20 22.90
CA GLU A 139 -4.16 -10.66 22.91
C GLU A 139 -2.94 -11.54 22.57
N SER A 140 -1.76 -11.02 22.34
CA SER A 140 -0.60 -11.87 22.06
C SER A 140 0.75 -11.23 22.33
N GLY A 141 0.97 -10.70 23.53
CA GLY A 141 2.32 -10.59 24.09
C GLY A 141 3.40 -9.93 23.24
N VAL A 142 3.08 -8.84 22.52
CA VAL A 142 4.13 -8.02 21.91
C VAL A 142 4.41 -6.85 22.83
N GLU A 143 5.55 -6.92 23.51
CA GLU A 143 6.12 -5.78 24.21
C GLU A 143 6.44 -4.67 23.22
N ILE A 144 5.88 -3.49 23.42
CA ILE A 144 6.32 -2.27 22.76
C ILE A 144 7.60 -1.83 23.45
N GLY A 145 8.68 -2.27 22.91
CA GLY A 145 10.03 -1.90 23.37
C GLY A 145 10.93 -1.71 22.15
N ASN A 146 12.16 -1.29 22.39
CA ASN A 146 13.21 -1.32 21.38
C ASN A 146 13.56 -2.77 21.05
N VAL A 147 12.72 -3.41 20.24
CA VAL A 147 12.94 -4.77 19.77
C VAL A 147 13.99 -4.70 18.67
N THR A 148 15.05 -5.48 18.81
CA THR A 148 16.01 -5.61 17.72
C THR A 148 15.35 -6.26 16.50
N VAL A 149 15.83 -5.96 15.30
CA VAL A 149 15.33 -6.59 14.07
C VAL A 149 15.32 -8.12 14.19
N GLY A 150 16.36 -8.68 14.83
CA GLY A 150 16.46 -10.12 15.09
C GLY A 150 15.30 -10.66 15.92
N ALA A 151 14.98 -10.00 17.04
CA ALA A 151 13.87 -10.39 17.89
C ALA A 151 12.51 -10.24 17.19
N GLY A 152 12.34 -9.20 16.37
CA GLY A 152 11.15 -9.03 15.53
C GLY A 152 10.95 -10.19 14.54
N ILE A 153 12.05 -10.65 13.91
CA ILE A 153 12.02 -11.81 13.03
C ILE A 153 11.66 -13.09 13.83
N ASP A 154 12.22 -13.28 15.02
CA ASP A 154 11.93 -14.44 15.87
C ASP A 154 10.46 -14.49 16.30
N LEU A 155 9.84 -13.34 16.58
CA LEU A 155 8.40 -13.23 16.88
C LEU A 155 7.54 -13.67 15.69
N VAL A 156 7.87 -13.23 14.48
CA VAL A 156 7.13 -13.65 13.27
C VAL A 156 7.32 -15.14 13.00
N VAL A 157 8.54 -15.66 13.16
CA VAL A 157 8.83 -17.09 13.00
C VAL A 157 8.07 -17.94 14.01
N ALA A 158 8.01 -17.52 15.27
CA ALA A 158 7.23 -18.19 16.31
C ALA A 158 5.74 -18.19 15.98
N ALA A 159 5.18 -17.04 15.62
CA ALA A 159 3.78 -16.91 15.25
C ALA A 159 3.41 -17.79 14.04
N GLU A 160 4.26 -17.87 13.03
CA GLU A 160 4.04 -18.71 11.85
C GLU A 160 4.09 -20.21 12.21
N ARG A 161 5.04 -20.63 13.06
CA ARG A 161 5.15 -22.02 13.52
C ARG A 161 3.96 -22.47 14.36
N GLU A 162 3.40 -21.57 15.13
CA GLU A 162 2.25 -21.85 16.00
C GLU A 162 0.90 -21.66 15.30
N HIS A 163 0.92 -21.38 13.99
CA HIS A 163 -0.27 -21.07 13.19
C HIS A 163 -1.13 -19.95 13.80
N ARG A 164 -0.51 -19.08 14.62
CA ARG A 164 -1.19 -17.90 15.15
C ARG A 164 -1.41 -16.88 14.04
N ALA A 165 -2.53 -16.19 14.14
CA ALA A 165 -2.94 -15.24 13.12
C ALA A 165 -1.92 -14.11 12.93
N ASN A 166 -1.66 -13.81 11.68
CA ASN A 166 -1.25 -12.53 11.11
C ASN A 166 -0.17 -11.72 11.86
N SER A 167 1.07 -12.21 11.84
CA SER A 167 2.22 -11.39 12.20
C SER A 167 2.85 -10.78 10.94
N VAL A 168 3.16 -9.49 10.96
CA VAL A 168 3.77 -8.77 9.86
C VAL A 168 4.89 -7.86 10.34
N LEU A 169 5.99 -7.81 9.59
CA LEU A 169 7.03 -6.81 9.76
C LEU A 169 6.83 -5.69 8.74
N ILE A 170 6.63 -4.47 9.22
CA ILE A 170 6.47 -3.30 8.37
C ILE A 170 7.81 -2.60 8.25
N CYS A 171 8.21 -2.27 7.03
CA CYS A 171 9.47 -1.60 6.73
C CYS A 171 9.29 -0.52 5.66
N GLY A 172 10.26 0.40 5.58
CA GLY A 172 10.15 1.58 4.72
C GLY A 172 10.49 1.33 3.24
N THR A 173 11.09 0.19 2.88
CA THR A 173 11.52 -0.07 1.49
C THR A 173 11.30 -1.51 1.06
N ASN A 174 11.10 -1.71 -0.24
CA ASN A 174 11.01 -3.05 -0.83
C ASN A 174 12.32 -3.87 -0.68
N ALA A 175 13.46 -3.20 -0.59
CA ALA A 175 14.74 -3.86 -0.34
C ALA A 175 14.75 -4.46 1.07
N ALA A 176 14.43 -3.65 2.08
CA ALA A 176 14.31 -4.13 3.46
C ALA A 176 13.27 -5.25 3.61
N ALA A 177 12.12 -5.16 2.90
CA ALA A 177 11.12 -6.21 2.90
C ALA A 177 11.67 -7.54 2.35
N ARG A 178 12.43 -7.49 1.26
CA ARG A 178 13.08 -8.69 0.70
C ARG A 178 14.09 -9.30 1.67
N ASP A 179 14.90 -8.48 2.32
CA ASP A 179 15.91 -8.95 3.27
C ASP A 179 15.28 -9.57 4.52
N LEU A 180 14.21 -8.94 5.06
CA LEU A 180 13.41 -9.48 6.16
C LEU A 180 12.73 -10.80 5.77
N ASN A 181 12.14 -10.89 4.57
CA ASN A 181 11.54 -12.13 4.09
C ASN A 181 12.55 -13.25 3.94
N ARG A 182 13.77 -12.96 3.44
CA ARG A 182 14.86 -13.96 3.38
C ARG A 182 15.24 -14.44 4.78
N ALA A 183 15.41 -13.52 5.72
CA ALA A 183 15.78 -13.85 7.09
C ALA A 183 14.70 -14.68 7.81
N VAL A 184 13.41 -14.37 7.64
CA VAL A 184 12.29 -15.16 8.17
C VAL A 184 12.30 -16.56 7.53
N ARG A 185 12.42 -16.64 6.21
CA ARG A 185 12.43 -17.93 5.49
C ARG A 185 13.64 -18.79 5.89
N ALA A 186 14.82 -18.19 6.06
CA ALA A 186 16.00 -18.90 6.54
C ALA A 186 15.76 -19.58 7.89
N ARG A 187 15.10 -18.86 8.84
CA ARG A 187 14.77 -19.42 10.15
C ARG A 187 13.65 -20.47 10.12
N LEU A 188 12.67 -20.30 9.24
CA LEU A 188 11.58 -21.27 9.08
C LEU A 188 12.04 -22.56 8.41
N ARG A 189 12.95 -22.47 7.42
CA ARG A 189 13.34 -23.57 6.54
C ARG A 189 14.79 -24.00 6.68
N GLY A 190 15.58 -23.32 7.51
CA GLY A 190 17.01 -23.61 7.74
C GLY A 190 17.92 -23.29 6.55
N ARG A 191 17.45 -22.50 5.56
CA ARG A 191 18.20 -22.13 4.34
C ARG A 191 17.89 -20.72 3.91
N GLU A 192 18.92 -19.91 3.64
CA GLU A 192 18.75 -18.53 3.15
C GLU A 192 18.21 -18.45 1.71
N ASP A 193 18.61 -19.40 0.86
CA ASP A 193 18.25 -19.46 -0.56
C ASP A 193 17.02 -20.31 -0.84
N ALA A 194 16.14 -20.47 0.17
CA ALA A 194 14.99 -21.32 -0.02
C ALA A 194 14.11 -20.80 -1.16
N GLU A 195 14.06 -21.57 -2.26
CA GLU A 195 13.09 -21.36 -3.32
C GLU A 195 11.66 -21.43 -2.76
N LEU A 196 10.69 -20.93 -3.54
CA LEU A 196 9.29 -21.08 -3.22
C LEU A 196 8.97 -22.55 -2.92
N GLY A 197 8.31 -22.81 -1.82
CA GLY A 197 7.98 -24.16 -1.37
C GLY A 197 6.57 -24.29 -0.81
N LEU A 198 6.18 -25.54 -0.58
CA LEU A 198 4.89 -25.86 0.05
C LEU A 198 4.74 -25.15 1.39
N GLY A 199 3.57 -24.61 1.64
CA GLY A 199 3.24 -23.89 2.87
C GLY A 199 3.78 -22.48 2.96
N ASP A 200 4.49 -21.95 1.94
CA ASP A 200 4.89 -20.55 1.92
C ASP A 200 3.66 -19.63 1.88
N LEU A 201 3.71 -18.57 2.68
CA LEU A 201 2.71 -17.51 2.66
C LEU A 201 3.10 -16.47 1.63
N LEU A 202 2.20 -16.18 0.72
CA LEU A 202 2.38 -15.19 -0.35
C LEU A 202 1.40 -14.04 -0.19
N LEU A 203 1.87 -12.84 -0.48
CA LEU A 203 1.02 -11.67 -0.65
C LEU A 203 0.73 -11.48 -2.14
N VAL A 204 -0.55 -11.46 -2.50
CA VAL A 204 -1.00 -11.11 -3.85
C VAL A 204 -0.77 -9.62 -4.04
N ASN A 205 0.08 -9.24 -4.97
CA ASN A 205 0.44 -7.84 -5.23
C ASN A 205 -0.23 -7.26 -6.49
N GLN A 206 -1.08 -8.03 -7.15
CA GLN A 206 -1.84 -7.60 -8.32
C GLN A 206 -3.18 -8.32 -8.39
N ASN A 207 -4.24 -7.57 -8.73
CA ASN A 207 -5.56 -8.16 -8.93
C ASN A 207 -5.53 -9.22 -10.05
N ALA A 208 -6.05 -10.39 -9.76
CA ALA A 208 -6.20 -11.50 -10.70
C ALA A 208 -7.63 -12.07 -10.64
N PRO A 209 -8.64 -11.32 -11.13
CA PRO A 209 -10.07 -11.70 -11.00
C PRO A 209 -10.40 -13.07 -11.59
N ARG A 210 -9.64 -13.49 -12.61
CA ARG A 210 -9.78 -14.82 -13.22
C ARG A 210 -9.59 -15.96 -12.22
N TYR A 211 -8.78 -15.72 -11.18
CA TYR A 211 -8.47 -16.68 -10.13
C TYR A 211 -9.16 -16.33 -8.80
N GLY A 212 -10.00 -15.29 -8.79
CA GLY A 212 -10.64 -14.80 -7.57
C GLY A 212 -9.69 -14.08 -6.60
N LEU A 213 -8.47 -13.75 -7.02
CA LEU A 213 -7.45 -13.14 -6.17
C LEU A 213 -7.43 -11.61 -6.31
N MET A 214 -7.33 -10.94 -5.19
CA MET A 214 -7.23 -9.49 -5.10
C MET A 214 -5.88 -9.05 -4.56
N ASN A 215 -5.45 -7.86 -4.93
CA ASN A 215 -4.26 -7.25 -4.34
C ASN A 215 -4.45 -7.10 -2.83
N GLY A 216 -3.48 -7.56 -2.05
CA GLY A 216 -3.54 -7.60 -0.59
C GLY A 216 -3.95 -8.95 0.00
N ASP A 217 -4.49 -9.88 -0.81
CA ASP A 217 -4.82 -11.22 -0.32
C ASP A 217 -3.57 -11.97 0.15
N LEU A 218 -3.72 -12.68 1.26
CA LEU A 218 -2.72 -13.62 1.74
C LEU A 218 -3.13 -15.03 1.35
N VAL A 219 -2.27 -15.71 0.63
CA VAL A 219 -2.49 -17.07 0.14
C VAL A 219 -1.33 -17.99 0.52
N ARG A 220 -1.64 -19.25 0.75
CA ARG A 220 -0.64 -20.28 1.09
C ARG A 220 -0.42 -21.20 -0.11
N VAL A 221 0.84 -21.54 -0.37
CA VAL A 221 1.20 -22.49 -1.43
C VAL A 221 0.79 -23.89 -1.00
N LEU A 222 -0.11 -24.51 -1.74
CA LEU A 222 -0.63 -25.87 -1.52
C LEU A 222 0.10 -26.89 -2.39
N GLU A 223 0.36 -26.53 -3.65
CA GLU A 223 1.09 -27.37 -4.61
C GLU A 223 2.01 -26.48 -5.43
N ILE A 224 3.11 -27.06 -5.90
CA ILE A 224 4.07 -26.34 -6.71
C ILE A 224 4.62 -27.28 -7.80
N GLU A 225 4.58 -26.82 -9.04
CA GLU A 225 5.15 -27.54 -10.16
C GLU A 225 6.69 -27.58 -10.06
N PRO A 226 7.32 -28.73 -10.33
CA PRO A 226 8.78 -28.84 -10.28
C PRO A 226 9.46 -28.05 -11.41
N GLU A 227 8.78 -27.90 -12.55
CA GLU A 227 9.31 -27.24 -13.73
C GLU A 227 9.13 -25.72 -13.68
N VAL A 228 10.17 -25.01 -14.12
CA VAL A 228 10.14 -23.55 -14.28
C VAL A 228 9.81 -23.24 -15.74
N GLU A 229 8.68 -22.59 -15.97
CA GLU A 229 8.35 -22.04 -17.28
C GLU A 229 9.12 -20.75 -17.53
N VAL A 230 9.65 -20.62 -18.73
CA VAL A 230 10.35 -19.41 -19.19
C VAL A 230 9.58 -18.77 -20.33
N ARG A 231 9.21 -17.50 -20.17
CA ARG A 231 8.53 -16.73 -21.22
C ARG A 231 9.30 -15.47 -21.56
N LYS A 232 9.48 -15.21 -22.85
CA LYS A 232 10.04 -13.96 -23.34
C LYS A 232 8.91 -12.97 -23.59
N VAL A 233 8.93 -11.85 -22.91
CA VAL A 233 7.93 -10.79 -23.02
C VAL A 233 8.60 -9.55 -23.63
N ALA A 234 8.07 -9.09 -24.76
CA ALA A 234 8.46 -7.81 -25.34
C ALA A 234 7.70 -6.70 -24.62
N LEU A 235 8.42 -5.77 -24.01
CA LEU A 235 7.84 -4.56 -23.41
C LEU A 235 8.05 -3.39 -24.37
N GLN A 236 7.00 -2.55 -24.48
CA GLN A 236 7.07 -1.34 -25.31
C GLN A 236 8.14 -0.38 -24.75
N GLY A 237 9.11 0.02 -25.60
CA GLY A 237 10.22 0.89 -25.18
C GLY A 237 11.44 0.15 -24.62
N VAL A 238 11.47 -1.17 -24.63
CA VAL A 238 12.62 -2.00 -24.26
C VAL A 238 13.14 -2.72 -25.50
N GLU A 239 14.39 -2.50 -25.87
CA GLU A 239 14.99 -3.06 -27.10
C GLU A 239 15.10 -4.60 -27.10
N ARG A 240 15.19 -5.20 -25.93
CA ARG A 240 15.33 -6.66 -25.80
C ARG A 240 14.18 -7.25 -25.01
N PRO A 241 13.63 -8.40 -25.45
CA PRO A 241 12.63 -9.13 -24.66
C PRO A 241 13.17 -9.46 -23.27
N ILE A 242 12.33 -9.25 -22.27
CA ILE A 242 12.64 -9.65 -20.88
C ILE A 242 12.26 -11.11 -20.73
N GLU A 243 13.17 -11.90 -20.20
CA GLU A 243 12.92 -13.29 -19.85
C GLU A 243 12.29 -13.34 -18.46
N LEU A 244 11.02 -13.80 -18.43
CA LEU A 244 10.30 -14.00 -17.18
C LEU A 244 10.27 -15.50 -16.88
N ARG A 245 10.60 -15.84 -15.64
CA ARG A 245 10.58 -17.21 -15.13
C ARG A 245 9.40 -17.39 -14.20
N TYR A 246 8.57 -18.36 -14.49
CA TYR A 246 7.38 -18.69 -13.71
C TYR A 246 7.51 -20.09 -13.15
N ARG A 247 6.93 -20.27 -11.98
CA ARG A 247 6.69 -21.60 -11.43
C ARG A 247 5.20 -21.70 -11.12
N PRO A 248 4.44 -22.54 -11.85
CA PRO A 248 3.03 -22.74 -11.56
C PRO A 248 2.84 -23.28 -10.14
N ALA A 249 1.85 -22.78 -9.44
CA ALA A 249 1.53 -23.22 -8.10
C ALA A 249 0.02 -23.15 -7.85
N VAL A 250 -0.49 -24.09 -7.07
CA VAL A 250 -1.84 -24.02 -6.50
C VAL A 250 -1.75 -23.31 -5.18
N VAL A 251 -2.60 -22.31 -4.99
CA VAL A 251 -2.66 -21.54 -3.75
C VAL A 251 -4.05 -21.60 -3.14
N GLY A 252 -4.13 -21.57 -1.83
CA GLY A 252 -5.38 -21.47 -1.08
C GLY A 252 -5.38 -20.22 -0.21
N TYR A 253 -6.56 -19.70 0.09
CA TYR A 253 -6.68 -18.64 1.09
C TYR A 253 -6.19 -19.15 2.44
N ARG A 254 -5.63 -18.23 3.22
CA ARG A 254 -5.28 -18.52 4.62
C ARG A 254 -6.58 -18.53 5.43
N ASP A 255 -6.86 -19.66 6.05
CA ASP A 255 -7.92 -19.81 7.07
C ASP A 255 -7.52 -19.08 8.36
#